data_54f916d1b624a56c35543265826945da
#
_entry.id   54f916d1b624a56c35543265826945da
#
_cell.length_a   1.000
_cell.length_b   1.000
_cell.length_c   1.000
_cell.angle_alpha   90.00
_cell.angle_beta   90.00
_cell.angle_gamma   90.00
#
_symmetry.space_group_name_H-M   'P 1'
#
loop_
_entity.id
_entity.type
_entity.pdbx_description
1 polymer ?
#
loop_
_entity_poly.entity_id
_entity_poly.type
_entity_poly.pdbx_seq_one_letter_code
_entity_poly.pdbx_strand_id
1 'polypeptide(L)'
;NLGYDVTEEIDNADAVFLNTCTVREGAATQIFGKLGELKALKEKRGTIIGVTGCFAQEQGEELVKKFPIIDIVMGNQNIGRIPQAIEKIENNESTHEVYTDNEDELPPRLDAEFGSDQTASISITYGCNNFCTFCIVPYVRGRERSVPLEEIVKDVEQYVKKGAKEIVLL
;
A
#
# COMPACT_ATOMS: atom_id res chain seq x y z
N ASN A 1 15.68 5.04 3.70
CA ASN A 1 15.96 3.81 4.48
C ASN A 1 15.52 4.08 5.92
N LEU A 2 14.40 3.49 6.34
CA LEU A 2 13.80 3.71 7.65
C LEU A 2 14.24 2.65 8.69
N GLY A 3 15.35 1.94 8.40
CA GLY A 3 15.91 0.91 9.28
C GLY A 3 15.30 -0.47 9.13
N TYR A 4 14.44 -0.67 8.12
CA TYR A 4 13.86 -1.97 7.80
C TYR A 4 14.60 -2.61 6.61
N ASP A 5 14.84 -3.91 6.69
CA ASP A 5 15.37 -4.73 5.61
C ASP A 5 14.25 -5.55 4.97
N VAL A 6 14.33 -5.73 3.65
CA VAL A 6 13.36 -6.56 2.90
C VAL A 6 13.84 -8.00 2.89
N THR A 7 12.97 -8.94 3.23
CA THR A 7 13.23 -10.38 3.13
C THR A 7 12.27 -11.05 2.16
N GLU A 8 12.77 -12.04 1.41
CA GLU A 8 11.95 -12.90 0.55
C GLU A 8 11.33 -14.08 1.33
N GLU A 9 11.87 -14.38 2.51
CA GLU A 9 11.41 -15.48 3.34
C GLU A 9 10.40 -15.00 4.38
N ILE A 10 9.13 -15.29 4.15
CA ILE A 10 8.01 -14.87 4.99
C ILE A 10 8.15 -15.37 6.44
N ASP A 11 8.73 -16.54 6.64
CA ASP A 11 8.94 -17.13 7.97
C ASP A 11 9.94 -16.34 8.83
N ASN A 12 10.76 -15.50 8.23
CA ASN A 12 11.74 -14.67 8.90
C ASN A 12 11.30 -13.20 9.05
N ALA A 13 10.12 -12.85 8.52
CA ALA A 13 9.64 -11.48 8.54
C ALA A 13 9.06 -11.08 9.91
N ASP A 14 9.46 -9.92 10.42
CA ASP A 14 8.90 -9.30 11.61
C ASP A 14 7.62 -8.53 11.30
N ALA A 15 7.46 -8.06 10.04
CA ALA A 15 6.23 -7.48 9.53
C ALA A 15 5.91 -7.97 8.12
N VAL A 16 4.64 -8.27 7.85
CA VAL A 16 4.14 -8.73 6.54
C VAL A 16 3.00 -7.83 6.10
N PHE A 17 3.12 -7.22 4.92
CA PHE A 17 2.08 -6.38 4.34
C PHE A 17 1.48 -7.03 3.09
N LEU A 18 0.16 -7.20 3.10
CA LEU A 18 -0.62 -7.65 1.95
C LEU A 18 -1.15 -6.43 1.19
N ASN A 19 -0.57 -6.13 0.02
CA ASN A 19 -1.10 -5.10 -0.85
C ASN A 19 -2.27 -5.64 -1.68
N THR A 20 -3.41 -4.99 -1.59
CA THR A 20 -4.69 -5.54 -1.99
C THR A 20 -5.42 -4.66 -3.00
N CYS A 21 -6.09 -5.30 -3.96
CA CYS A 21 -6.89 -4.63 -4.98
C CYS A 21 -8.37 -4.97 -4.80
N THR A 22 -9.25 -3.98 -4.87
CA THR A 22 -10.71 -4.19 -4.81
C THR A 22 -11.35 -4.40 -6.19
N VAL A 23 -10.63 -4.05 -7.27
CA VAL A 23 -11.16 -4.11 -8.65
C VAL A 23 -10.99 -5.49 -9.28
N ARG A 24 -10.09 -6.32 -8.75
CA ARG A 24 -9.82 -7.66 -9.28
C ARG A 24 -10.72 -8.68 -8.62
N GLU A 25 -11.49 -9.41 -9.45
CA GLU A 25 -12.33 -10.53 -9.00
C GLU A 25 -11.47 -11.57 -8.25
N GLY A 26 -11.97 -12.03 -7.11
CA GLY A 26 -11.26 -13.02 -6.28
C GLY A 26 -10.13 -12.49 -5.40
N ALA A 27 -9.72 -11.22 -5.51
CA ALA A 27 -8.66 -10.67 -4.68
C ALA A 27 -8.99 -10.76 -3.18
N ALA A 28 -10.23 -10.48 -2.78
CA ALA A 28 -10.68 -10.62 -1.40
C ALA A 28 -10.55 -12.07 -0.89
N THR A 29 -10.91 -13.05 -1.69
CA THR A 29 -10.80 -14.48 -1.32
C THR A 29 -9.33 -14.88 -1.12
N GLN A 30 -8.44 -14.41 -1.98
CA GLN A 30 -7.00 -14.68 -1.84
C GLN A 30 -6.42 -14.07 -0.56
N ILE A 31 -6.86 -12.85 -0.20
CA ILE A 31 -6.45 -12.20 1.05
C ILE A 31 -6.86 -13.05 2.25
N PHE A 32 -8.11 -13.54 2.28
CA PHE A 32 -8.60 -14.33 3.40
C PHE A 32 -7.84 -15.64 3.57
N GLY A 33 -7.50 -16.32 2.46
CA GLY A 33 -6.63 -17.49 2.47
C GLY A 33 -5.26 -17.17 3.06
N LYS A 34 -4.65 -16.06 2.59
CA LYS A 34 -3.32 -15.64 3.06
C LYS A 34 -3.30 -15.23 4.53
N LEU A 35 -4.33 -14.54 5.01
CA LEU A 35 -4.47 -14.21 6.43
C LEU A 35 -4.56 -15.48 7.29
N GLY A 36 -5.21 -16.55 6.80
CA GLY A 36 -5.23 -17.84 7.48
C GLY A 36 -3.85 -18.45 7.65
N GLU A 37 -2.99 -18.39 6.62
CA GLU A 37 -1.60 -18.84 6.68
C GLU A 37 -0.76 -17.99 7.65
N LEU A 38 -0.92 -16.67 7.63
CA LEU A 38 -0.19 -15.74 8.49
C LEU A 38 -0.56 -15.86 9.98
N LYS A 39 -1.72 -16.42 10.30
CA LYS A 39 -2.14 -16.61 11.68
C LYS A 39 -1.13 -17.45 12.48
N ALA A 40 -0.68 -18.56 11.90
CA ALA A 40 0.32 -19.41 12.54
C ALA A 40 1.67 -18.69 12.75
N LEU A 41 2.07 -17.85 11.80
CA LEU A 41 3.28 -17.05 11.90
C LEU A 41 3.18 -16.03 13.02
N LYS A 42 2.06 -15.32 13.12
CA LYS A 42 1.80 -14.35 14.18
C LYS A 42 1.80 -14.99 15.56
N GLU A 43 1.12 -16.13 15.74
CA GLU A 43 1.08 -16.86 17.00
C GLU A 43 2.46 -17.35 17.45
N LYS A 44 3.33 -17.70 16.49
CA LYS A 44 4.68 -18.22 16.77
C LYS A 44 5.70 -17.12 17.06
N ARG A 45 5.63 -15.98 16.37
CA ARG A 45 6.70 -14.96 16.36
C ARG A 45 6.23 -13.56 16.75
N GLY A 46 4.91 -13.32 16.84
CA GLY A 46 4.38 -11.98 17.04
C GLY A 46 4.49 -11.08 15.81
N THR A 47 4.66 -11.67 14.60
CA THR A 47 4.78 -10.93 13.33
C THR A 47 3.64 -9.93 13.16
N ILE A 48 3.97 -8.69 12.82
CA ILE A 48 3.00 -7.64 12.52
C ILE A 48 2.37 -7.91 11.16
N ILE A 49 1.03 -7.92 11.09
CA ILE A 49 0.29 -8.18 9.87
C ILE A 49 -0.42 -6.90 9.44
N GLY A 50 -0.02 -6.38 8.27
CA GLY A 50 -0.63 -5.23 7.63
C GLY A 50 -1.42 -5.60 6.37
N VAL A 51 -2.52 -4.90 6.13
CA VAL A 51 -3.28 -4.95 4.87
C VAL A 51 -3.32 -3.56 4.27
N THR A 52 -2.88 -3.42 3.02
CA THR A 52 -2.81 -2.13 2.33
C THR A 52 -3.56 -2.17 1.00
N GLY A 53 -3.71 -1.02 0.37
CA GLY A 53 -4.31 -0.93 -0.95
C GLY A 53 -5.78 -0.57 -0.98
N CYS A 54 -6.42 -0.70 -2.16
CA CYS A 54 -7.80 -0.27 -2.37
C CYS A 54 -8.81 -1.06 -1.52
N PHE A 55 -8.57 -2.34 -1.27
CA PHE A 55 -9.46 -3.15 -0.43
C PHE A 55 -9.35 -2.75 1.04
N ALA A 56 -8.15 -2.45 1.51
CA ALA A 56 -7.94 -1.89 2.84
C ALA A 56 -8.65 -0.54 3.00
N GLN A 57 -8.57 0.33 1.99
CA GLN A 57 -9.26 1.61 1.95
C GLN A 57 -10.79 1.46 2.02
N GLU A 58 -11.34 0.48 1.29
CA GLU A 58 -12.77 0.21 1.22
C GLU A 58 -13.33 -0.33 2.54
N GLN A 59 -12.63 -1.30 3.13
CA GLN A 59 -13.13 -2.04 4.28
C GLN A 59 -12.78 -1.38 5.62
N GLY A 60 -11.65 -0.69 5.70
CA GLY A 60 -11.24 0.03 6.90
C GLY A 60 -11.28 -0.82 8.17
N GLU A 61 -11.94 -0.31 9.20
CA GLU A 61 -12.09 -0.96 10.50
C GLU A 61 -12.81 -2.32 10.45
N GLU A 62 -13.65 -2.56 9.45
CA GLU A 62 -14.36 -3.84 9.33
C GLU A 62 -13.39 -5.02 9.10
N LEU A 63 -12.22 -4.76 8.48
CA LEU A 63 -11.18 -5.78 8.34
C LEU A 63 -10.64 -6.24 9.69
N VAL A 64 -10.37 -5.32 10.60
CA VAL A 64 -9.85 -5.64 11.94
C VAL A 64 -10.90 -6.38 12.76
N LYS A 65 -12.17 -5.94 12.69
CA LYS A 65 -13.29 -6.62 13.37
C LYS A 65 -13.46 -8.05 12.90
N LYS A 66 -13.34 -8.30 11.58
CA LYS A 66 -13.49 -9.62 10.96
C LYS A 66 -12.25 -10.49 11.13
N PHE A 67 -11.08 -9.89 11.12
CA PHE A 67 -9.79 -10.57 11.22
C PHE A 67 -8.91 -9.91 12.29
N PRO A 68 -9.09 -10.25 13.57
CA PRO A 68 -8.33 -9.65 14.68
C PRO A 68 -6.82 -9.90 14.63
N ILE A 69 -6.35 -10.72 13.69
CA ILE A 69 -4.91 -10.94 13.46
C ILE A 69 -4.24 -9.77 12.72
N ILE A 70 -5.03 -8.88 12.10
CA ILE A 70 -4.52 -7.71 11.37
C ILE A 70 -4.19 -6.63 12.38
N ASP A 71 -2.97 -6.16 12.37
CA ASP A 71 -2.51 -5.06 13.22
C ASP A 71 -2.66 -3.71 12.53
N ILE A 72 -2.44 -3.66 11.20
CA ILE A 72 -2.40 -2.41 10.45
C ILE A 72 -3.31 -2.52 9.23
N VAL A 73 -4.24 -1.58 9.08
CA VAL A 73 -5.04 -1.40 7.86
C VAL A 73 -4.74 -0.02 7.28
N MET A 74 -4.31 0.01 6.02
CA MET A 74 -3.82 1.25 5.44
C MET A 74 -4.27 1.44 3.99
N GLY A 75 -4.99 2.53 3.75
CA GLY A 75 -5.37 2.96 2.42
C GLY A 75 -4.19 3.45 1.58
N ASN A 76 -4.38 3.53 0.28
CA ASN A 76 -3.31 3.88 -0.68
C ASN A 76 -2.62 5.22 -0.39
N GLN A 77 -3.35 6.20 0.13
CA GLN A 77 -2.82 7.54 0.39
C GLN A 77 -1.97 7.60 1.66
N ASN A 78 -2.16 6.64 2.56
CA ASN A 78 -1.54 6.61 3.87
C ASN A 78 -0.28 5.74 3.96
N ILE A 79 0.19 5.15 2.85
CA ILE A 79 1.33 4.21 2.82
C ILE A 79 2.60 4.81 3.48
N GLY A 80 2.81 6.10 3.37
CA GLY A 80 3.92 6.79 4.02
C GLY A 80 3.91 6.71 5.56
N ARG A 81 2.77 6.35 6.19
CA ARG A 81 2.60 6.23 7.65
C ARG A 81 2.91 4.82 8.18
N ILE A 82 3.29 3.86 7.30
CA ILE A 82 3.62 2.48 7.71
C ILE A 82 4.65 2.45 8.86
N PRO A 83 5.79 3.17 8.80
CA PRO A 83 6.77 3.12 9.87
C PRO A 83 6.21 3.58 11.22
N GLN A 84 5.43 4.66 11.23
CA GLN A 84 4.76 5.15 12.43
C GLN A 84 3.76 4.15 13.00
N ALA A 85 3.01 3.46 12.13
CA ALA A 85 2.05 2.44 12.55
C ALA A 85 2.76 1.23 13.17
N ILE A 86 3.87 0.78 12.58
CA ILE A 86 4.69 -0.31 13.13
C ILE A 86 5.20 0.09 14.52
N GLU A 87 5.80 1.28 14.65
CA GLU A 87 6.35 1.77 15.93
C GLU A 87 5.31 1.76 17.05
N LYS A 88 4.09 2.20 16.78
CA LYS A 88 3.00 2.19 17.77
C LYS A 88 2.61 0.77 18.20
N ILE A 89 2.58 -0.19 17.25
CA ILE A 89 2.28 -1.60 17.56
C ILE A 89 3.42 -2.21 18.39
N GLU A 90 4.68 -1.99 18.01
CA GLU A 90 5.86 -2.50 18.74
C GLU A 90 5.94 -1.94 20.16
N ASN A 91 5.60 -0.66 20.35
CA ASN A 91 5.59 -0.01 21.67
C ASN A 91 4.35 -0.38 22.52
N ASN A 92 3.43 -1.21 22.00
CA ASN A 92 2.15 -1.52 22.64
C ASN A 92 1.28 -0.28 22.95
N GLU A 93 1.43 0.79 22.18
CA GLU A 93 0.60 2.00 22.27
C GLU A 93 -0.79 1.76 21.67
N SER A 94 -0.90 0.84 20.71
CA SER A 94 -2.13 0.44 20.07
C SER A 94 -2.12 -1.05 19.76
N THR A 95 -3.29 -1.66 19.71
CA THR A 95 -3.47 -3.05 19.26
C THR A 95 -3.75 -3.15 17.75
N HIS A 96 -4.30 -2.09 17.18
CA HIS A 96 -4.63 -1.99 15.77
C HIS A 96 -4.53 -0.55 15.30
N GLU A 97 -3.97 -0.33 14.13
CA GLU A 97 -3.85 0.99 13.50
C GLU A 97 -4.61 0.97 12.16
N VAL A 98 -5.58 1.88 12.00
CA VAL A 98 -6.39 2.00 10.79
C VAL A 98 -6.26 3.41 10.22
N TYR A 99 -5.74 3.51 9.00
CA TYR A 99 -5.53 4.77 8.29
C TYR A 99 -6.19 4.67 6.91
N THR A 100 -7.43 5.14 6.82
CA THR A 100 -8.22 5.12 5.57
C THR A 100 -8.78 6.50 5.24
N ASP A 101 -8.22 7.55 5.83
CA ASP A 101 -8.60 8.91 5.51
C ASP A 101 -8.23 9.24 4.06
N ASN A 102 -9.17 9.84 3.34
CA ASN A 102 -8.91 10.40 2.04
C ASN A 102 -8.36 11.82 2.23
N GLU A 103 -7.06 11.94 2.24
CA GLU A 103 -6.40 13.25 2.21
C GLU A 103 -6.52 13.85 0.80
N ASP A 104 -6.77 15.17 0.71
CA ASP A 104 -6.79 15.86 -0.58
C ASP A 104 -5.38 16.05 -1.17
N GLU A 105 -4.35 15.70 -0.42
CA GLU A 105 -2.96 15.76 -0.83
C GLU A 105 -2.57 14.56 -1.71
N LEU A 106 -1.58 14.77 -2.56
CA LEU A 106 -0.98 13.69 -3.34
C LEU A 106 -0.26 12.72 -2.38
N PRO A 107 -0.34 11.40 -2.63
CA PRO A 107 0.42 10.46 -1.82
C PRO A 107 1.93 10.74 -1.95
N PRO A 108 2.70 10.45 -0.89
CA PRO A 108 4.14 10.66 -0.93
C PRO A 108 4.76 9.89 -2.09
N ARG A 109 5.61 10.56 -2.84
CA ARG A 109 6.34 9.94 -3.94
C ARG A 109 7.51 9.14 -3.35
N LEU A 110 7.39 7.84 -3.42
CA LEU A 110 8.44 6.94 -2.96
C LEU A 110 9.44 6.69 -4.09
N ASP A 111 10.71 6.63 -3.75
CA ASP A 111 11.75 6.16 -4.67
C ASP A 111 11.47 4.70 -5.01
N ALA A 112 10.87 4.47 -6.19
CA ALA A 112 10.65 3.13 -6.66
C ALA A 112 11.92 2.57 -7.30
N GLU A 113 12.24 1.34 -6.97
CA GLU A 113 13.16 0.53 -7.73
C GLU A 113 12.43 -0.07 -8.93
N PHE A 114 13.05 -0.06 -10.10
CA PHE A 114 12.52 -0.72 -11.28
C PHE A 114 13.29 -2.01 -11.56
N GLY A 115 12.61 -2.97 -12.16
CA GLY A 115 13.16 -4.30 -12.39
C GLY A 115 14.24 -4.36 -13.47
N SER A 116 14.68 -5.57 -13.78
CA SER A 116 15.74 -5.86 -14.77
C SER A 116 15.37 -5.49 -16.21
N ASP A 117 14.09 -5.23 -16.51
CA ASP A 117 13.58 -4.82 -17.81
C ASP A 117 13.87 -3.35 -18.17
N GLN A 118 14.40 -2.59 -17.23
CA GLN A 118 14.75 -1.17 -17.38
C GLN A 118 13.55 -0.26 -17.72
N THR A 119 12.34 -0.72 -17.43
CA THR A 119 11.08 0.04 -17.57
C THR A 119 10.67 0.63 -16.23
N ALA A 120 10.49 1.96 -16.16
CA ALA A 120 10.01 2.65 -14.98
C ALA A 120 8.59 3.16 -15.20
N SER A 121 7.70 2.94 -14.24
CA SER A 121 6.32 3.44 -14.24
C SER A 121 6.18 4.65 -13.33
N ILE A 122 5.64 5.74 -13.86
CA ILE A 122 5.45 7.00 -13.13
C ILE A 122 3.97 7.34 -13.10
N SER A 123 3.38 7.39 -11.90
CA SER A 123 2.01 7.88 -11.75
C SER A 123 1.95 9.39 -11.94
N ILE A 124 1.16 9.84 -12.92
CA ILE A 124 0.96 11.25 -13.22
C ILE A 124 -0.41 11.76 -12.78
N THR A 125 -1.33 10.83 -12.46
CA THR A 125 -2.69 11.14 -12.02
C THR A 125 -3.15 10.15 -10.95
N TYR A 126 -3.83 10.64 -9.92
CA TYR A 126 -4.43 9.86 -8.86
C TYR A 126 -5.93 10.12 -8.79
N GLY A 127 -6.73 9.09 -8.48
CA GLY A 127 -8.18 9.22 -8.35
C GLY A 127 -8.92 9.31 -9.67
N CYS A 128 -10.20 9.72 -9.64
CA CYS A 128 -11.02 9.90 -10.83
C CYS A 128 -12.29 10.71 -10.53
N ASN A 129 -12.68 11.61 -11.41
CA ASN A 129 -13.87 12.44 -11.29
C ASN A 129 -15.08 11.96 -12.13
N ASN A 130 -14.97 10.81 -12.84
CA ASN A 130 -16.04 10.37 -13.74
C ASN A 130 -17.24 9.74 -13.00
N PHE A 131 -17.06 9.20 -11.80
CA PHE A 131 -18.11 8.59 -10.98
C PHE A 131 -19.03 7.64 -11.76
N CYS A 132 -18.48 6.80 -12.64
CA CYS A 132 -19.23 5.79 -13.36
C CYS A 132 -19.95 4.87 -12.37
N THR A 133 -21.19 4.48 -12.66
CA THR A 133 -22.10 3.77 -11.73
C THR A 133 -21.56 2.45 -11.18
N PHE A 134 -20.66 1.80 -11.91
CA PHE A 134 -20.03 0.52 -11.52
C PHE A 134 -18.61 0.67 -10.98
N CYS A 135 -18.07 1.89 -10.89
CA CYS A 135 -16.65 2.11 -10.60
C CYS A 135 -16.44 2.57 -9.17
N ILE A 136 -15.61 1.83 -8.43
CA ILE A 136 -15.26 2.13 -7.04
C ILE A 136 -14.10 3.15 -6.92
N VAL A 137 -13.37 3.41 -8.01
CA VAL A 137 -12.12 4.23 -7.97
C VAL A 137 -12.30 5.58 -7.29
N PRO A 138 -13.34 6.39 -7.58
CA PRO A 138 -13.53 7.68 -6.90
C PRO A 138 -13.67 7.57 -5.36
N TYR A 139 -14.17 6.45 -4.88
CA TYR A 139 -14.42 6.20 -3.46
C TYR A 139 -13.19 5.71 -2.71
N VAL A 140 -12.31 4.92 -3.37
CA VAL A 140 -11.14 4.32 -2.73
C VAL A 140 -9.83 5.03 -3.05
N ARG A 141 -9.80 5.87 -4.11
CA ARG A 141 -8.63 6.68 -4.50
C ARG A 141 -8.88 8.18 -4.46
N GLY A 142 -10.13 8.58 -4.15
CA GLY A 142 -10.53 9.98 -4.08
C GLY A 142 -10.74 10.62 -5.45
N ARG A 143 -10.88 11.95 -5.44
CA ARG A 143 -11.01 12.77 -6.65
C ARG A 143 -9.72 12.79 -7.44
N GLU A 144 -9.86 13.11 -8.74
CA GLU A 144 -8.71 13.24 -9.64
C GLU A 144 -7.77 14.37 -9.19
N ARG A 145 -6.50 14.05 -9.08
CA ARG A 145 -5.41 14.97 -8.74
C ARG A 145 -4.25 14.67 -9.65
N SER A 146 -3.84 15.67 -10.42
CA SER A 146 -2.70 15.55 -11.33
C SER A 146 -1.41 15.94 -10.62
N VAL A 147 -0.34 15.23 -10.93
CA VAL A 147 1.00 15.57 -10.45
C VAL A 147 1.51 16.79 -11.23
N PRO A 148 2.14 17.78 -10.57
CA PRO A 148 2.78 18.89 -11.25
C PRO A 148 3.84 18.42 -12.26
N LEU A 149 3.88 19.07 -13.43
CA LEU A 149 4.80 18.70 -14.52
C LEU A 149 6.27 18.65 -14.06
N GLU A 150 6.66 19.62 -13.23
CA GLU A 150 8.03 19.75 -12.72
C GLU A 150 8.43 18.54 -11.85
N GLU A 151 7.47 17.96 -11.13
CA GLU A 151 7.71 16.75 -10.33
C GLU A 151 7.83 15.51 -11.22
N ILE A 152 6.97 15.40 -12.25
CA ILE A 152 7.06 14.31 -13.23
C ILE A 152 8.42 14.34 -13.92
N VAL A 153 8.88 15.51 -14.36
CA VAL A 153 10.19 15.67 -15.02
C VAL A 153 11.33 15.25 -14.08
N LYS A 154 11.30 15.66 -12.81
CA LYS A 154 12.30 15.24 -11.82
C LYS A 154 12.35 13.71 -11.65
N ASP A 155 11.19 13.06 -11.58
CA ASP A 155 11.14 11.60 -11.49
C ASP A 155 11.72 10.93 -12.74
N VAL A 156 11.36 11.42 -13.94
CA VAL A 156 11.92 10.92 -15.20
C VAL A 156 13.44 11.03 -15.19
N GLU A 157 14.00 12.20 -14.84
CA GLU A 157 15.43 12.40 -14.76
C GLU A 157 16.11 11.46 -13.77
N GLN A 158 15.47 11.22 -12.61
CA GLN A 158 15.98 10.32 -11.59
C GLN A 158 16.00 8.87 -12.08
N TYR A 159 14.93 8.39 -12.72
CA TYR A 159 14.87 7.04 -13.25
C TYR A 159 15.83 6.84 -14.43
N VAL A 160 15.98 7.82 -15.31
CA VAL A 160 16.99 7.78 -16.38
C VAL A 160 18.41 7.71 -15.81
N LYS A 161 18.74 8.48 -14.76
CA LYS A 161 20.03 8.40 -14.07
C LYS A 161 20.27 7.01 -13.43
N LYS A 162 19.21 6.34 -12.95
CA LYS A 162 19.26 4.96 -12.43
C LYS A 162 19.34 3.90 -13.54
N GLY A 163 19.25 4.28 -14.83
CA GLY A 163 19.41 3.39 -15.98
C GLY A 163 18.10 2.96 -16.65
N ALA A 164 16.96 3.59 -16.35
CA ALA A 164 15.73 3.33 -17.06
C ALA A 164 15.85 3.73 -18.53
N LYS A 165 15.35 2.87 -19.43
CA LYS A 165 15.32 3.10 -20.88
C LYS A 165 13.92 3.36 -21.40
N GLU A 166 12.93 2.94 -20.67
CA GLU A 166 11.53 3.14 -20.99
C GLU A 166 10.80 3.75 -19.78
N ILE A 167 9.98 4.75 -20.03
CA ILE A 167 9.14 5.39 -19.02
C ILE A 167 7.68 5.21 -19.42
N VAL A 168 6.88 4.62 -18.54
CA VAL A 168 5.44 4.47 -18.70
C VAL A 168 4.75 5.45 -17.77
N LEU A 169 3.96 6.36 -18.34
CA LEU A 169 3.14 7.31 -17.58
C LEU A 169 1.77 6.67 -17.28
N LEU A 170 1.39 6.62 -16.00
CA LEU A 170 0.18 5.98 -15.50
C LEU A 170 -0.83 7.00 -14.93
#